data_8ad680902e09fce98b73cb40f5fc7489
#
_entry.id   8ad680902e09fce98b73cb40f5fc7489
#
_cell.length_a   1.000
_cell.length_b   1.000
_cell.length_c   1.000
_cell.angle_alpha   90.00
_cell.angle_beta   90.00
_cell.angle_gamma   90.00
#
_symmetry.space_group_name_H-M   'P 1'
#
loop_
_entity.id
_entity.type
_entity.pdbx_description
1 polymer ?
#
loop_
_entity_poly.entity_id
_entity_poly.type
_entity_poly.pdbx_seq_one_letter_code
_entity_poly.pdbx_strand_id
1 'polypeptide(L)'
;MKEHESTVVTLPPGGELWEQIFVPAPLVLVGTVDPDGAADLAPKHQALPLGWADYYGFVCTRRHGTYRNIERTGVFTVSYPTPDQVVAIGQAAAHRVD
;
A
#
# COMPACT_ATOMS: atom_id res chain seq x y z
N MET A 1 -34.00 5.37 -25.64
CA MET A 1 -32.70 4.90 -25.19
C MET A 1 -32.87 3.75 -24.20
N LYS A 2 -32.11 2.72 -24.41
CA LYS A 2 -32.19 1.62 -23.48
C LYS A 2 -31.62 2.07 -22.13
N GLU A 3 -32.33 1.77 -21.09
CA GLU A 3 -31.87 2.05 -19.77
C GLU A 3 -30.59 1.29 -19.46
N HIS A 4 -29.73 1.92 -18.71
CA HIS A 4 -28.53 1.30 -18.24
C HIS A 4 -28.89 0.20 -17.23
N GLU A 5 -28.59 -1.02 -17.57
CA GLU A 5 -28.87 -2.14 -16.67
C GLU A 5 -27.75 -2.27 -15.65
N SER A 6 -28.15 -2.29 -14.39
CA SER A 6 -27.22 -2.58 -13.30
C SER A 6 -26.90 -4.06 -13.29
N THR A 7 -25.64 -4.39 -13.30
CA THR A 7 -25.18 -5.76 -13.14
C THR A 7 -24.60 -5.92 -11.74
N VAL A 8 -25.18 -6.83 -10.98
CA VAL A 8 -24.68 -7.19 -9.67
C VAL A 8 -23.93 -8.49 -9.78
N VAL A 9 -22.68 -8.49 -9.34
CA VAL A 9 -21.84 -9.67 -9.34
C VAL A 9 -21.62 -10.09 -7.89
N THR A 10 -21.91 -11.35 -7.61
CA THR A 10 -21.67 -11.92 -6.29
C THR A 10 -20.28 -12.54 -6.28
N LEU A 11 -19.46 -12.10 -5.34
CA LEU A 11 -18.13 -12.64 -5.19
C LEU A 11 -18.15 -13.78 -4.17
N PRO A 12 -17.38 -14.85 -4.41
CA PRO A 12 -17.34 -15.97 -3.48
C PRO A 12 -16.73 -15.51 -2.14
N PRO A 13 -17.28 -15.97 -1.02
CA PRO A 13 -16.71 -15.64 0.29
C PRO A 13 -15.35 -16.29 0.48
N GLY A 14 -14.49 -15.65 1.29
CA GLY A 14 -13.18 -16.19 1.62
C GLY A 14 -12.09 -15.91 0.60
N GLY A 15 -12.41 -15.33 -0.55
CA GLY A 15 -11.41 -14.92 -1.52
C GLY A 15 -10.88 -13.52 -1.22
N GLU A 16 -9.73 -13.20 -1.80
CA GLU A 16 -9.17 -11.85 -1.69
C GLU A 16 -9.84 -10.94 -2.73
N LEU A 17 -10.48 -9.88 -2.27
CA LEU A 17 -11.24 -8.98 -3.16
C LEU A 17 -10.37 -8.35 -4.22
N TRP A 18 -9.14 -7.98 -3.88
CA TRP A 18 -8.26 -7.32 -4.84
C TRP A 18 -7.86 -8.22 -6.01
N GLU A 19 -8.00 -9.53 -5.87
CA GLU A 19 -7.81 -10.48 -6.96
C GLU A 19 -9.06 -10.67 -7.81
N GLN A 20 -10.22 -10.32 -7.28
CA GLN A 20 -11.51 -10.57 -7.91
C GLN A 20 -12.08 -9.33 -8.60
N ILE A 21 -11.64 -8.15 -8.23
CA ILE A 21 -12.10 -6.89 -8.81
C ILE A 21 -10.91 -6.05 -9.25
N PHE A 22 -11.13 -5.18 -10.23
CA PHE A 22 -10.10 -4.25 -10.68
C PHE A 22 -10.21 -2.97 -9.85
N VAL A 23 -9.17 -2.66 -9.12
CA VAL A 23 -9.11 -1.45 -8.29
C VAL A 23 -7.83 -0.68 -8.63
N PRO A 24 -7.94 0.49 -9.27
CA PRO A 24 -6.76 1.35 -9.43
C PRO A 24 -6.28 1.83 -8.06
N ALA A 25 -5.00 1.71 -7.84
CA ALA A 25 -4.41 2.18 -6.60
C ALA A 25 -3.02 2.77 -6.88
N PRO A 26 -2.67 3.89 -6.23
CA PRO A 26 -1.33 4.45 -6.42
C PRO A 26 -0.27 3.55 -5.79
N LEU A 27 0.89 3.48 -6.42
CA LEU A 27 2.06 2.89 -5.81
C LEU A 27 2.78 3.98 -5.03
N VAL A 28 3.04 3.74 -3.76
CA VAL A 28 3.77 4.67 -2.91
C VAL A 28 4.95 3.97 -2.26
N LEU A 29 5.93 4.74 -1.81
CA LEU A 29 7.01 4.26 -0.96
C LEU A 29 6.78 4.80 0.44
N VAL A 30 6.61 3.90 1.39
CA VAL A 30 6.50 4.27 2.81
C VAL A 30 7.89 4.20 3.41
N GLY A 31 8.36 5.33 3.90
CA GLY A 31 9.67 5.46 4.52
C GLY A 31 9.58 5.40 6.03
N THR A 32 10.43 4.61 6.63
CA THR A 32 10.59 4.50 8.08
C THR A 32 12.07 4.38 8.42
N VAL A 33 12.37 4.36 9.69
CA VAL A 33 13.76 4.25 10.18
C VAL A 33 13.90 2.95 10.96
N ASP A 34 14.87 2.15 10.57
CA ASP A 34 15.22 0.92 11.27
C ASP A 34 15.86 1.22 12.63
N PRO A 35 15.91 0.24 13.55
CA PRO A 35 16.53 0.46 14.87
C PRO A 35 17.98 0.95 14.82
N ASP A 36 18.71 0.61 13.76
CA ASP A 36 20.12 1.05 13.60
C ASP A 36 20.24 2.42 12.92
N GLY A 37 19.12 3.08 12.63
CA GLY A 37 19.10 4.39 11.97
C GLY A 37 19.06 4.37 10.47
N ALA A 38 19.09 3.20 9.85
CA ALA A 38 19.00 3.09 8.40
C ALA A 38 17.58 3.36 7.91
N ALA A 39 17.46 3.97 6.73
CA ALA A 39 16.17 4.18 6.11
C ALA A 39 15.64 2.88 5.52
N ASP A 40 14.36 2.62 5.73
CA ASP A 40 13.63 1.52 5.10
C ASP A 40 12.53 2.10 4.21
N LEU A 41 12.56 1.76 2.92
CA LEU A 41 11.58 2.20 1.95
C LEU A 41 10.79 1.01 1.47
N ALA A 42 9.51 0.97 1.79
CA ALA A 42 8.63 -0.15 1.49
C ALA A 42 7.59 0.24 0.44
N PRO A 43 7.56 -0.44 -0.72
CA PRO A 43 6.48 -0.23 -1.68
C PRO A 43 5.14 -0.67 -1.10
N LYS A 44 4.14 0.18 -1.23
CA LYS A 44 2.75 -0.10 -0.81
C LYS A 44 1.81 0.39 -1.89
N HIS A 45 0.72 -0.34 -2.09
CA HIS A 45 -0.28 0.03 -3.07
C HIS A 45 -1.69 0.16 -2.49
N GLN A 46 -1.87 -0.16 -1.22
CA GLN A 46 -3.14 0.03 -0.52
C GLN A 46 -2.97 1.17 0.49
N ALA A 47 -2.74 2.36 -0.05
CA ALA A 47 -2.43 3.55 0.72
C ALA A 47 -3.27 4.71 0.21
N LEU A 48 -3.98 5.39 1.12
CA LEU A 48 -4.88 6.48 0.72
C LEU A 48 -5.26 7.36 1.91
N PRO A 49 -5.70 8.60 1.63
CA PRO A 49 -6.37 9.41 2.65
C PRO A 49 -7.68 8.75 3.08
N LEU A 50 -8.00 8.84 4.35
CA LEU A 50 -9.18 8.23 4.93
C LEU A 50 -10.09 9.30 5.54
N GLY A 51 -11.38 9.25 5.16
CA GLY A 51 -12.38 10.16 5.70
C GLY A 51 -12.20 11.59 5.23
N TRP A 52 -12.72 12.52 6.04
CA TRP A 52 -12.72 13.95 5.73
C TRP A 52 -11.76 14.76 6.59
N ALA A 53 -11.04 14.11 7.48
CA ALA A 53 -10.05 14.75 8.34
C ALA A 53 -8.63 14.45 7.81
N ASP A 54 -7.66 14.56 8.66
CA ASP A 54 -6.24 14.43 8.33
C ASP A 54 -5.69 13.01 8.56
N TYR A 55 -6.50 12.01 8.22
CA TYR A 55 -6.06 10.62 8.32
C TYR A 55 -5.50 10.13 7.00
N TYR A 56 -4.42 9.38 7.09
CA TYR A 56 -3.83 8.67 5.98
C TYR A 56 -3.51 7.25 6.44
N GLY A 57 -3.88 6.26 5.63
CA GLY A 57 -3.66 4.88 6.02
C GLY A 57 -3.09 4.03 4.91
N PHE A 58 -2.47 2.94 5.29
CA PHE A 58 -2.04 1.92 4.36
C PHE A 58 -2.07 0.56 5.05
N VAL A 59 -2.08 -0.50 4.24
CA VAL A 59 -2.15 -1.87 4.76
C VAL A 59 -0.74 -2.41 4.94
N CYS A 60 -0.49 -2.96 6.12
CA CYS A 60 0.79 -3.54 6.48
C CYS A 60 0.58 -4.63 7.52
N THR A 61 1.27 -5.74 7.40
CA THR A 61 1.20 -6.78 8.43
C THR A 61 2.15 -6.45 9.58
N ARG A 62 1.87 -7.04 10.74
CA ARG A 62 2.72 -6.84 11.92
C ARG A 62 4.13 -7.39 11.76
N ARG A 63 4.32 -8.31 10.82
CA ARG A 63 5.63 -8.91 10.56
C ARG A 63 6.54 -7.99 9.75
N HIS A 64 5.98 -7.02 9.07
CA HIS A 64 6.77 -6.09 8.25
C HIS A 64 7.62 -5.18 9.13
N GLY A 65 8.85 -4.92 8.69
CA GLY A 65 9.72 -3.95 9.34
C GLY A 65 9.09 -2.57 9.41
N THR A 66 8.33 -2.19 8.37
CA THR A 66 7.57 -0.94 8.33
C THR A 66 6.66 -0.81 9.56
N TYR A 67 5.90 -1.85 9.88
CA TYR A 67 5.00 -1.82 11.02
C TYR A 67 5.78 -1.62 12.33
N ARG A 68 6.84 -2.41 12.52
CA ARG A 68 7.64 -2.33 13.74
C ARG A 68 8.32 -0.99 13.90
N ASN A 69 8.79 -0.41 12.78
CA ASN A 69 9.42 0.90 12.81
C ASN A 69 8.43 2.00 13.18
N ILE A 70 7.23 1.96 12.63
CA ILE A 70 6.19 2.94 12.95
C ILE A 70 5.75 2.81 14.40
N GLU A 71 5.58 1.59 14.89
CA GLU A 71 5.21 1.37 16.27
C GLU A 71 6.24 1.94 17.22
N ARG A 72 7.52 1.78 16.88
CA ARG A 72 8.63 2.31 17.70
C ARG A 72 8.77 3.82 17.62
N THR A 73 8.68 4.39 16.41
CA THR A 73 9.00 5.82 16.19
C THR A 73 7.78 6.73 16.15
N GLY A 74 6.62 6.19 15.78
CA GLY A 74 5.41 6.98 15.63
C GLY A 74 5.34 7.82 14.36
N VAL A 75 6.28 7.65 13.42
CA VAL A 75 6.33 8.46 12.20
C VAL A 75 6.61 7.60 10.97
N PHE A 76 6.11 8.06 9.83
CA PHE A 76 6.46 7.52 8.52
C PHE A 76 6.33 8.61 7.47
N THR A 77 6.97 8.40 6.33
CA THR A 77 6.86 9.28 5.17
C THR A 77 6.17 8.53 4.03
N VAL A 78 5.53 9.27 3.14
CA VAL A 78 4.92 8.71 1.93
C VAL A 78 5.48 9.45 0.73
N SER A 79 6.07 8.71 -0.21
CA SER A 79 6.61 9.26 -1.44
C SER A 79 5.90 8.65 -2.63
N TYR A 80 5.59 9.47 -3.62
CA TYR A 80 4.95 9.03 -4.86
C TYR A 80 6.02 8.94 -5.95
N PRO A 81 6.41 7.73 -6.35
CA PRO A 81 7.46 7.58 -7.35
C PRO A 81 6.98 8.02 -8.74
N THR A 82 7.91 8.44 -9.56
CA THR A 82 7.66 8.72 -10.97
C THR A 82 7.71 7.42 -11.78
N PRO A 83 7.09 7.39 -12.98
CA PRO A 83 7.08 6.15 -13.79
C PRO A 83 8.45 5.58 -14.12
N ASP A 84 9.47 6.42 -14.26
CA ASP A 84 10.84 5.97 -14.54
C ASP A 84 11.52 5.29 -13.36
N GLN A 85 10.92 5.32 -12.17
CA GLN A 85 11.45 4.68 -10.96
C GLN A 85 10.90 3.27 -10.75
N VAL A 86 10.05 2.77 -11.64
CA VAL A 86 9.34 1.49 -11.46
C VAL A 86 10.31 0.32 -11.30
N VAL A 87 11.40 0.29 -12.07
CA VAL A 87 12.38 -0.81 -11.98
C VAL A 87 13.05 -0.82 -10.62
N ALA A 88 13.47 0.35 -10.13
CA ALA A 88 14.11 0.44 -8.81
C ALA A 88 13.14 0.03 -7.70
N ILE A 89 11.85 0.37 -7.82
CA ILE A 89 10.83 -0.02 -6.85
C ILE A 89 10.64 -1.54 -6.86
N GLY A 90 10.59 -2.14 -8.04
CA GLY A 90 10.49 -3.58 -8.16
C GLY A 90 11.67 -4.30 -7.51
N GLN A 91 12.87 -3.77 -7.67
CA GLN A 91 14.05 -4.31 -7.02
C GLN A 91 13.98 -4.17 -5.50
N ALA A 92 13.51 -3.04 -5.01
CA ALA A 92 13.34 -2.83 -3.57
C ALA A 92 12.34 -3.84 -2.98
N ALA A 93 11.25 -4.11 -3.68
CA ALA A 93 10.26 -5.08 -3.25
C ALA A 93 10.82 -6.51 -3.26
N ALA A 94 11.62 -6.86 -4.28
CA ALA A 94 12.17 -8.21 -4.45
C ALA A 94 13.15 -8.60 -3.34
N HIS A 95 13.78 -7.64 -2.70
CA HIS A 95 14.75 -7.89 -1.64
C HIS A 95 14.17 -7.81 -0.23
N ARG A 96 12.87 -7.59 -0.11
CA ARG A 96 12.25 -7.50 1.20
C ARG A 96 11.96 -8.90 1.74
N VAL A 97 12.26 -9.09 3.01
CA VAL A 97 11.97 -10.32 3.76
C VAL A 97 10.99 -9.95 4.87
N ASP A 98 9.83 -10.53 4.80
CA ASP A 98 8.74 -10.22 5.74
C ASP A 98 8.35 -11.43 6.58
#